data_447eafe9905adc4d9b494f99eca1eb47
#
_entry.id   447eafe9905adc4d9b494f99eca1eb47
#
_cell.length_a   1.000
_cell.length_b   1.000
_cell.length_c   1.000
_cell.angle_alpha   90.00
_cell.angle_beta   90.00
_cell.angle_gamma   90.00
#
_symmetry.space_group_name_H-M   'P 1'
#
loop_
_entity.id
_entity.type
_entity.pdbx_description
1 polymer ?
#
loop_
_entity_poly.entity_id
_entity_poly.type
_entity_poly.pdbx_seq_one_letter_code
_entity_poly.pdbx_strand_id
1 'polypeptide(L)'
;MRVFIIHLSPKTCHNFSLKETHITPLLESLKLQGVSYEIFDAIYSKSSPTQLHPLILEHLHPSFVXEDLLAFCENEKHPPCMLKNFFHAIKHCGKRMGFGELGCYASHYSLWQKCIELNEAICILEDDITLKECFKESLEFCRQHINELGYIRLMHLEENVAKQKTPVKGVSQILNFKDGIGTQGYVLAPKAAQKLLKYSAKEWVMPIDCVMDRHYWHGVKNYVLEEFAIACDEMNAQNSNTEKQRPKKLPLSIRIGRFLHKSTIKILDKVFRYSPKINQNWQTLE
;
A
#
# COMPACT_ATOMS: atom_id res chain seq x y z
N MET A 1 20.14 -2.59 -6.65
CA MET A 1 18.73 -2.49 -6.26
C MET A 1 17.98 -3.66 -6.90
N ARG A 2 17.37 -4.50 -6.09
CA ARG A 2 16.60 -5.68 -6.55
C ARG A 2 15.17 -5.28 -6.91
N VAL A 3 14.60 -6.00 -7.87
CA VAL A 3 13.20 -5.82 -8.30
C VAL A 3 12.41 -7.06 -7.84
N PHE A 4 11.36 -6.85 -7.07
CA PHE A 4 10.45 -7.90 -6.60
C PHE A 4 9.10 -7.74 -7.28
N ILE A 5 8.55 -8.84 -7.81
CA ILE A 5 7.20 -8.88 -8.37
C ILE A 5 6.31 -9.66 -7.41
N ILE A 6 5.32 -8.99 -6.82
CA ILE A 6 4.31 -9.65 -5.99
C ILE A 6 3.37 -10.40 -6.93
N HIS A 7 3.32 -11.72 -6.80
CA HIS A 7 2.47 -12.56 -7.65
C HIS A 7 1.76 -13.62 -6.83
N LEU A 8 0.43 -13.65 -6.91
CA LEU A 8 -0.40 -14.66 -6.25
C LEU A 8 -0.72 -15.78 -7.23
N SER A 9 0.00 -16.89 -7.11
CA SER A 9 -0.32 -18.09 -7.88
C SER A 9 -1.35 -18.96 -7.15
N PRO A 10 -2.48 -19.32 -7.79
CA PRO A 10 -3.43 -20.29 -7.22
C PRO A 10 -2.78 -21.61 -6.82
N LYS A 11 -1.73 -22.03 -7.52
CA LYS A 11 -0.98 -23.26 -7.23
C LYS A 11 -0.19 -23.17 -5.93
N THR A 12 0.53 -22.06 -5.72
CA THR A 12 1.33 -21.85 -4.50
C THR A 12 0.45 -21.67 -3.26
N CYS A 13 -0.68 -21.01 -3.38
CA CYS A 13 -1.61 -20.84 -2.25
C CYS A 13 -2.62 -21.99 -2.12
N HIS A 14 -2.52 -23.02 -2.95
CA HIS A 14 -3.41 -24.20 -2.95
C HIS A 14 -4.90 -23.82 -3.06
N ASN A 15 -5.21 -22.78 -3.81
CA ASN A 15 -6.59 -22.36 -4.03
C ASN A 15 -6.87 -22.10 -5.52
N PHE A 16 -7.31 -23.15 -6.20
CA PHE A 16 -7.57 -23.15 -7.64
C PHE A 16 -8.84 -22.39 -8.04
N SER A 17 -9.58 -21.85 -7.07
CA SER A 17 -10.74 -20.98 -7.37
C SER A 17 -10.32 -19.52 -7.62
N LEU A 18 -9.09 -19.15 -7.26
CA LEU A 18 -8.56 -17.82 -7.52
C LEU A 18 -8.24 -17.64 -9.00
N LYS A 19 -8.47 -16.45 -9.49
CA LYS A 19 -8.03 -16.06 -10.82
C LYS A 19 -6.52 -15.82 -10.81
N GLU A 20 -5.81 -16.46 -11.72
CA GLU A 20 -4.37 -16.26 -11.87
C GLU A 20 -4.10 -15.06 -12.79
N THR A 21 -3.27 -14.16 -12.34
CA THR A 21 -2.79 -13.06 -13.17
C THR A 21 -1.81 -13.60 -14.21
N HIS A 22 -1.98 -13.19 -15.47
CA HIS A 22 -1.12 -13.62 -16.55
C HIS A 22 0.16 -12.78 -16.59
N ILE A 23 1.18 -13.22 -15.86
CA ILE A 23 2.39 -12.43 -15.63
C ILE A 23 3.46 -12.57 -16.74
N THR A 24 3.32 -13.52 -17.65
CA THR A 24 4.33 -13.78 -18.70
C THR A 24 4.74 -12.52 -19.49
N PRO A 25 3.80 -11.66 -19.97
CA PRO A 25 4.20 -10.46 -20.69
C PRO A 25 5.06 -9.51 -19.85
N LEU A 26 4.78 -9.38 -18.56
CA LEU A 26 5.58 -8.57 -17.64
C LEU A 26 7.01 -9.12 -17.53
N LEU A 27 7.14 -10.44 -17.35
CA LEU A 27 8.46 -11.09 -17.23
C LEU A 27 9.28 -10.98 -18.52
N GLU A 28 8.62 -11.14 -19.67
CA GLU A 28 9.25 -10.96 -20.99
C GLU A 28 9.75 -9.52 -21.18
N SER A 29 8.93 -8.54 -20.81
CA SER A 29 9.30 -7.12 -20.90
C SER A 29 10.52 -6.80 -20.01
N LEU A 30 10.57 -7.34 -18.78
CA LEU A 30 11.73 -7.20 -17.88
C LEU A 30 13.01 -7.80 -18.53
N LYS A 31 12.90 -9.00 -19.10
CA LYS A 31 14.02 -9.67 -19.79
C LYS A 31 14.50 -8.85 -20.99
N LEU A 32 13.58 -8.34 -21.81
CA LEU A 32 13.91 -7.53 -22.99
C LEU A 32 14.66 -6.24 -22.59
N GLN A 33 14.28 -5.64 -21.45
CA GLN A 33 14.96 -4.45 -20.94
C GLN A 33 16.24 -4.80 -20.13
N GLY A 34 16.55 -6.08 -19.96
CA GLY A 34 17.75 -6.54 -19.23
C GLY A 34 17.67 -6.24 -17.73
N VAL A 35 16.47 -6.29 -17.15
CA VAL A 35 16.23 -6.04 -15.73
C VAL A 35 16.09 -7.38 -15.01
N SER A 36 16.96 -7.64 -14.03
CA SER A 36 16.86 -8.81 -13.15
C SER A 36 15.75 -8.63 -12.13
N TYR A 37 15.01 -9.68 -11.86
CA TYR A 37 13.87 -9.65 -10.94
C TYR A 37 13.78 -10.95 -10.12
N GLU A 38 13.05 -10.87 -9.03
CA GLU A 38 12.65 -12.00 -8.19
C GLU A 38 11.13 -12.01 -8.06
N ILE A 39 10.51 -13.18 -8.22
CA ILE A 39 9.08 -13.33 -7.94
C ILE A 39 8.94 -13.53 -6.44
N PHE A 40 8.14 -12.68 -5.80
CA PHE A 40 7.73 -12.80 -4.42
C PHE A 40 6.37 -13.50 -4.39
N ASP A 41 6.32 -14.71 -3.85
CA ASP A 41 5.06 -15.44 -3.67
C ASP A 41 4.16 -14.63 -2.74
N ALA A 42 3.12 -14.03 -3.31
CA ALA A 42 2.20 -13.16 -2.57
C ALA A 42 1.55 -13.92 -1.41
N ILE A 43 1.43 -13.26 -0.28
CA ILE A 43 0.77 -13.86 0.88
C ILE A 43 -0.74 -13.95 0.60
N TYR A 44 -1.24 -15.17 0.51
CA TYR A 44 -2.67 -15.40 0.47
C TYR A 44 -3.23 -15.20 1.89
N SER A 45 -4.33 -14.49 2.00
CA SER A 45 -4.86 -14.08 3.31
C SER A 45 -5.36 -15.24 4.18
N LYS A 46 -5.63 -16.41 3.58
CA LYS A 46 -6.07 -17.60 4.32
C LYS A 46 -4.98 -18.66 4.33
N SER A 47 -4.62 -19.14 5.51
CA SER A 47 -3.73 -20.30 5.66
C SER A 47 -4.49 -21.62 5.49
N SER A 48 -5.80 -21.60 5.70
CA SER A 48 -6.74 -22.70 5.45
C SER A 48 -8.13 -22.12 5.16
N PRO A 49 -9.12 -22.94 4.75
CA PRO A 49 -10.48 -22.42 4.51
C PRO A 49 -11.09 -21.67 5.71
N THR A 50 -10.68 -22.02 6.93
CA THR A 50 -11.25 -21.49 8.17
C THR A 50 -10.27 -20.61 8.96
N GLN A 51 -9.04 -20.39 8.45
CA GLN A 51 -8.01 -19.65 9.21
C GLN A 51 -7.35 -18.58 8.35
N LEU A 52 -7.14 -17.42 8.95
CA LEU A 52 -6.33 -16.36 8.35
C LEU A 52 -4.83 -16.68 8.50
N HIS A 53 -4.05 -16.10 7.62
CA HIS A 53 -2.60 -16.17 7.69
C HIS A 53 -2.10 -15.61 9.02
N PRO A 54 -1.12 -16.25 9.71
CA PRO A 54 -0.65 -15.79 11.04
C PRO A 54 -0.25 -14.33 11.09
N LEU A 55 0.46 -13.84 10.09
CA LEU A 55 0.87 -12.43 10.01
C LEU A 55 -0.33 -11.48 10.02
N ILE A 56 -1.43 -11.86 9.37
CA ILE A 56 -2.65 -11.06 9.34
C ILE A 56 -3.34 -11.08 10.71
N LEU A 57 -3.43 -12.27 11.32
CA LEU A 57 -4.02 -12.40 12.67
C LEU A 57 -3.29 -11.55 13.71
N GLU A 58 -1.97 -11.46 13.60
CA GLU A 58 -1.14 -10.66 14.51
C GLU A 58 -1.51 -9.17 14.47
N HIS A 59 -1.92 -8.66 13.31
CA HIS A 59 -2.11 -7.23 13.09
C HIS A 59 -3.57 -6.81 12.87
N LEU A 60 -4.48 -7.75 12.65
CA LEU A 60 -5.85 -7.44 12.25
C LEU A 60 -6.67 -6.84 13.41
N HIS A 61 -7.35 -5.72 13.14
CA HIS A 61 -8.38 -5.21 14.05
C HIS A 61 -9.76 -5.74 13.60
N PRO A 62 -10.41 -6.59 14.38
CA PRO A 62 -11.64 -7.28 13.94
C PRO A 62 -12.76 -6.36 13.50
N SER A 63 -12.90 -5.19 14.11
CA SER A 63 -13.99 -4.22 13.82
C SER A 63 -13.98 -3.66 12.40
N PHE A 64 -12.88 -3.82 11.68
CA PHE A 64 -12.69 -3.20 10.36
C PHE A 64 -12.62 -4.19 9.21
N VAL A 65 -13.00 -5.42 9.48
CA VAL A 65 -13.03 -6.49 8.48
C VAL A 65 -14.45 -6.83 8.04
N UNK A 66 -14.58 -7.41 7.08
CA UNK A 66 -15.72 -7.82 6.58
C UNK A 66 -16.35 -8.73 7.49
N GLU A 67 -17.50 -8.80 7.24
CA GLU A 67 -18.31 -9.72 8.05
C GLU A 67 -17.84 -11.16 7.93
N ASP A 68 -17.45 -11.56 6.75
CA ASP A 68 -16.89 -12.90 6.50
C ASP A 68 -15.63 -13.16 7.33
N LEU A 69 -14.86 -12.09 7.57
CA LEU A 69 -13.67 -12.18 8.42
C LEU A 69 -14.02 -12.17 9.91
N LEU A 70 -15.07 -11.46 10.29
CA LEU A 70 -15.56 -11.45 11.67
C LEU A 70 -15.94 -12.87 12.12
N ALA A 71 -16.49 -13.69 11.24
CA ALA A 71 -16.82 -15.08 11.54
C ALA A 71 -15.59 -15.90 11.94
N PHE A 72 -14.39 -15.58 11.42
CA PHE A 72 -13.14 -16.24 11.82
C PHE A 72 -12.60 -15.73 13.15
N CYS A 73 -12.98 -14.51 13.53
CA CYS A 73 -12.51 -13.88 14.76
C CYS A 73 -13.46 -14.06 15.94
N GLU A 74 -14.66 -14.63 15.71
CA GLU A 74 -15.68 -14.84 16.76
C GLU A 74 -15.28 -15.81 17.88
N ASN A 75 -14.19 -16.54 17.72
CA ASN A 75 -13.65 -17.41 18.76
C ASN A 75 -12.87 -16.65 19.86
N GLU A 76 -12.64 -15.35 19.69
CA GLU A 76 -12.03 -14.54 20.73
C GLU A 76 -13.12 -13.80 21.53
N LYS A 77 -13.10 -14.03 22.83
CA LYS A 77 -14.15 -13.75 23.82
C LYS A 77 -14.49 -12.27 24.10
N HIS A 78 -14.22 -11.34 23.20
CA HIS A 78 -14.47 -9.93 23.53
C HIS A 78 -15.34 -9.24 22.48
N PRO A 79 -16.60 -8.87 22.83
CA PRO A 79 -17.40 -8.04 21.95
C PRO A 79 -16.68 -6.70 21.71
N PRO A 80 -16.72 -6.18 20.47
CA PRO A 80 -16.03 -4.94 20.16
C PRO A 80 -16.60 -3.79 21.00
N CYS A 81 -15.76 -3.16 21.80
CA CYS A 81 -16.15 -2.00 22.59
C CYS A 81 -16.51 -0.83 21.70
N MET A 82 -17.74 -0.37 21.75
CA MET A 82 -18.27 0.73 20.90
C MET A 82 -17.40 1.99 21.00
N LEU A 83 -16.98 2.36 22.21
CA LEU A 83 -16.13 3.54 22.42
C LEU A 83 -14.74 3.35 21.83
N LYS A 84 -14.11 2.20 22.05
CA LYS A 84 -12.80 1.87 21.47
C LYS A 84 -12.87 1.95 19.94
N ASN A 85 -13.89 1.37 19.34
CA ASN A 85 -14.07 1.38 17.88
C ASN A 85 -14.36 2.78 17.34
N PHE A 86 -15.10 3.61 18.08
CA PHE A 86 -15.34 5.01 17.72
C PHE A 86 -14.04 5.81 17.69
N PHE A 87 -13.25 5.76 18.77
CA PHE A 87 -11.96 6.47 18.82
C PHE A 87 -10.97 5.93 17.77
N HIS A 88 -10.98 4.63 17.56
CA HIS A 88 -10.15 4.01 16.52
C HIS A 88 -10.54 4.50 15.12
N ALA A 89 -11.85 4.64 14.85
CA ALA A 89 -12.32 5.17 13.56
C ALA A 89 -11.98 6.65 13.37
N ILE A 90 -11.97 7.44 14.45
CA ILE A 90 -11.48 8.83 14.41
C ILE A 90 -10.00 8.86 14.00
N LYS A 91 -9.19 8.01 14.61
CA LYS A 91 -7.74 7.99 14.39
C LYS A 91 -7.35 7.40 13.01
N HIS A 92 -8.00 6.29 12.62
CA HIS A 92 -7.55 5.44 11.50
C HIS A 92 -8.56 5.30 10.34
N CYS A 93 -9.68 6.01 10.39
CA CYS A 93 -10.76 5.92 9.39
C CYS A 93 -11.59 4.63 9.41
N GLY A 94 -11.11 3.54 9.99
CA GLY A 94 -11.87 2.31 10.17
C GLY A 94 -12.50 1.74 8.89
N LYS A 95 -11.76 1.68 7.79
CA LYS A 95 -12.25 1.04 6.56
C LYS A 95 -12.31 -0.48 6.74
N ARG A 96 -13.34 -1.10 6.18
CA ARG A 96 -13.37 -2.57 6.05
C ARG A 96 -12.38 -3.00 4.97
N MET A 97 -11.71 -4.10 5.23
CA MET A 97 -10.79 -4.73 4.28
C MET A 97 -11.32 -6.12 3.89
N GLY A 98 -11.20 -6.44 2.61
CA GLY A 98 -11.46 -7.77 2.09
C GLY A 98 -10.23 -8.67 2.19
N PHE A 99 -10.41 -9.95 1.90
CA PHE A 99 -9.32 -10.93 1.93
C PHE A 99 -8.16 -10.52 0.99
N GLY A 100 -8.48 -10.07 -0.21
CA GLY A 100 -7.47 -9.61 -1.17
C GLY A 100 -6.66 -8.43 -0.64
N GLU A 101 -7.33 -7.44 -0.03
CA GLU A 101 -6.65 -6.27 0.55
C GLU A 101 -5.74 -6.67 1.72
N LEU A 102 -6.14 -7.65 2.52
CA LEU A 102 -5.32 -8.18 3.63
C LEU A 102 -4.09 -8.92 3.10
N GLY A 103 -4.25 -9.75 2.08
CA GLY A 103 -3.13 -10.44 1.43
C GLY A 103 -2.16 -9.47 0.78
N CYS A 104 -2.68 -8.47 0.08
CA CYS A 104 -1.89 -7.38 -0.51
C CYS A 104 -1.07 -6.66 0.59
N TYR A 105 -1.73 -6.28 1.69
CA TYR A 105 -1.05 -5.64 2.83
C TYR A 105 0.09 -6.51 3.35
N ALA A 106 -0.21 -7.80 3.62
CA ALA A 106 0.78 -8.74 4.16
C ALA A 106 1.99 -8.90 3.23
N SER A 107 1.75 -8.94 1.92
CA SER A 107 2.81 -9.08 0.92
C SER A 107 3.73 -7.86 0.90
N HIS A 108 3.16 -6.65 0.83
CA HIS A 108 3.96 -5.41 0.89
C HIS A 108 4.70 -5.26 2.22
N TYR A 109 4.03 -5.56 3.33
CA TYR A 109 4.62 -5.51 4.68
C TYR A 109 5.85 -6.41 4.75
N SER A 110 5.76 -7.64 4.23
CA SER A 110 6.87 -8.60 4.20
C SER A 110 8.03 -8.10 3.32
N LEU A 111 7.73 -7.46 2.18
CA LEU A 111 8.76 -6.86 1.34
C LEU A 111 9.41 -5.64 2.01
N TRP A 112 8.70 -4.88 2.84
CA TRP A 112 9.31 -3.82 3.64
C TRP A 112 10.29 -4.41 4.67
N GLN A 113 9.94 -5.54 5.31
CA GLN A 113 10.87 -6.28 6.18
C GLN A 113 12.10 -6.73 5.38
N LYS A 114 11.87 -7.30 4.20
CA LYS A 114 12.94 -7.74 3.29
C LYS A 114 13.87 -6.58 2.89
N CYS A 115 13.32 -5.39 2.62
CA CYS A 115 14.11 -4.19 2.32
C CYS A 115 15.10 -3.86 3.45
N ILE A 116 14.66 -3.98 4.70
CA ILE A 116 15.53 -3.75 5.87
C ILE A 116 16.57 -4.87 6.02
N GLU A 117 16.15 -6.13 5.89
CA GLU A 117 17.05 -7.29 5.97
C GLU A 117 18.19 -7.19 4.96
N LEU A 118 17.87 -6.81 3.73
CA LEU A 118 18.85 -6.63 2.66
C LEU A 118 19.71 -5.38 2.87
N ASN A 119 19.24 -4.45 3.66
CA ASN A 119 19.86 -3.13 3.86
C ASN A 119 20.13 -2.41 2.53
N GLU A 120 19.25 -2.58 1.56
CA GLU A 120 19.33 -1.92 0.25
C GLU A 120 17.96 -1.47 -0.22
N ALA A 121 17.93 -0.45 -1.07
CA ALA A 121 16.70 -0.03 -1.70
C ALA A 121 16.19 -1.11 -2.66
N ILE A 122 14.88 -1.35 -2.66
CA ILE A 122 14.23 -2.34 -3.52
C ILE A 122 13.14 -1.68 -4.37
N CYS A 123 12.90 -2.26 -5.54
CA CYS A 123 11.73 -1.94 -6.37
C CYS A 123 10.69 -3.02 -6.14
N ILE A 124 9.46 -2.62 -5.87
CA ILE A 124 8.31 -3.52 -5.67
C ILE A 124 7.31 -3.25 -6.79
N LEU A 125 6.90 -4.31 -7.48
CA LEU A 125 5.92 -4.27 -8.56
C LEU A 125 4.78 -5.24 -8.23
N GLU A 126 3.54 -4.84 -8.49
CA GLU A 126 2.40 -5.76 -8.53
C GLU A 126 2.36 -6.45 -9.90
N ASP A 127 1.65 -7.56 -10.01
CA ASP A 127 1.65 -8.38 -11.23
C ASP A 127 0.61 -7.94 -12.29
N ASP A 128 -0.19 -6.92 -11.98
CA ASP A 128 -1.22 -6.37 -12.86
C ASP A 128 -0.78 -5.08 -13.58
N ILE A 129 0.51 -5.02 -13.94
CA ILE A 129 1.11 -3.86 -14.60
C ILE A 129 1.76 -4.23 -15.93
N THR A 130 1.98 -3.21 -16.76
CA THR A 130 2.84 -3.25 -17.93
C THR A 130 3.99 -2.27 -17.76
N LEU A 131 5.17 -2.62 -18.29
CA LEU A 131 6.33 -1.73 -18.27
C LEU A 131 6.30 -0.81 -19.50
N LYS A 132 6.67 0.45 -19.29
CA LYS A 132 6.95 1.37 -20.40
C LYS A 132 8.40 1.20 -20.86
N GLU A 133 8.70 1.71 -22.04
CA GLU A 133 10.05 1.65 -22.64
C GLU A 133 11.10 2.28 -21.70
N CYS A 134 10.74 3.36 -21.02
CA CYS A 134 11.61 4.10 -20.10
C CYS A 134 11.82 3.41 -18.74
N PHE A 135 11.28 2.21 -18.50
CA PHE A 135 11.31 1.58 -17.15
C PHE A 135 12.73 1.40 -16.63
N LYS A 136 13.63 0.87 -17.46
CA LYS A 136 15.03 0.61 -17.05
C LYS A 136 15.76 1.92 -16.66
N GLU A 137 15.60 2.95 -17.48
CA GLU A 137 16.20 4.27 -17.20
C GLU A 137 15.58 4.91 -15.95
N SER A 138 14.28 4.76 -15.79
CA SER A 138 13.56 5.22 -14.61
C SER A 138 14.03 4.50 -13.34
N LEU A 139 14.29 3.20 -13.42
CA LEU A 139 14.80 2.40 -12.31
C LEU A 139 16.22 2.86 -11.91
N GLU A 140 17.06 3.14 -12.88
CA GLU A 140 18.42 3.66 -12.64
C GLU A 140 18.37 5.07 -12.03
N PHE A 141 17.50 5.92 -12.53
CA PHE A 141 17.22 7.24 -11.96
C PHE A 141 16.75 7.13 -10.49
N CYS A 142 15.80 6.24 -10.22
CA CYS A 142 15.33 5.99 -8.85
C CYS A 142 16.50 5.52 -7.95
N ARG A 143 17.36 4.64 -8.46
CA ARG A 143 18.54 4.13 -7.71
C ARG A 143 19.46 5.26 -7.26
N GLN A 144 19.62 6.29 -8.07
CA GLN A 144 20.48 7.44 -7.75
C GLN A 144 19.86 8.34 -6.68
N HIS A 145 18.55 8.46 -6.62
CA HIS A 145 17.87 9.43 -5.77
C HIS A 145 17.13 8.83 -4.56
N ILE A 146 16.99 7.51 -4.50
CA ILE A 146 16.12 6.86 -3.50
C ILE A 146 16.62 7.07 -2.06
N ASN A 147 17.91 7.14 -1.85
CA ASN A 147 18.46 7.35 -0.50
C ASN A 147 18.10 8.74 0.07
N GLU A 148 17.96 9.73 -0.81
CA GLU A 148 17.50 11.08 -0.43
C GLU A 148 15.99 11.13 -0.26
N LEU A 149 15.24 10.55 -1.23
CA LEU A 149 13.79 10.67 -1.29
C LEU A 149 13.06 9.65 -0.41
N GLY A 150 13.66 8.48 -0.22
CA GLY A 150 13.14 7.39 0.62
C GLY A 150 12.08 6.52 -0.03
N TYR A 151 11.19 7.08 -0.84
CA TYR A 151 10.09 6.38 -1.49
C TYR A 151 9.69 7.11 -2.77
N ILE A 152 9.66 6.38 -3.89
CA ILE A 152 9.30 6.95 -5.20
C ILE A 152 8.31 6.01 -5.90
N ARG A 153 7.11 6.49 -6.18
CA ARG A 153 6.13 5.78 -7.00
C ARG A 153 6.53 5.81 -8.47
N LEU A 154 6.33 4.71 -9.16
CA LEU A 154 6.57 4.61 -10.60
C LEU A 154 5.35 5.06 -11.42
N MET A 155 4.17 5.12 -10.79
CA MET A 155 2.92 5.67 -11.32
C MET A 155 1.95 5.99 -10.18
N HIS A 156 0.80 6.56 -10.52
CA HIS A 156 -0.38 6.66 -9.64
C HIS A 156 -1.67 6.50 -10.44
N LEU A 157 -2.71 6.01 -9.78
CA LEU A 157 -4.01 5.74 -10.41
C LEU A 157 -4.91 6.98 -10.51
N GLU A 158 -4.82 7.90 -9.56
CA GLU A 158 -5.72 9.04 -9.43
C GLU A 158 -5.33 10.15 -10.42
N GLU A 159 -6.24 10.59 -11.27
CA GLU A 159 -5.96 11.63 -12.28
C GLU A 159 -5.71 13.01 -11.64
N ASN A 160 -6.50 13.37 -10.65
CA ASN A 160 -6.48 14.71 -10.04
C ASN A 160 -5.64 14.73 -8.75
N VAL A 161 -4.34 14.53 -8.91
CA VAL A 161 -3.38 14.52 -7.80
C VAL A 161 -2.70 15.89 -7.71
N ALA A 162 -2.80 16.53 -6.55
CA ALA A 162 -2.05 17.75 -6.28
C ALA A 162 -0.57 17.41 -6.11
N LYS A 163 0.28 18.04 -6.90
CA LYS A 163 1.73 17.79 -6.93
C LYS A 163 2.51 19.09 -6.72
N GLN A 164 3.67 18.96 -6.11
CA GLN A 164 4.65 20.05 -5.98
C GLN A 164 5.97 19.56 -6.60
N LYS A 165 6.60 20.41 -7.39
CA LYS A 165 7.94 20.16 -7.94
C LYS A 165 8.95 20.01 -6.80
N THR A 166 9.91 19.12 -6.99
CA THR A 166 11.01 18.93 -6.04
C THR A 166 12.32 19.48 -6.64
N PRO A 167 13.38 19.62 -5.82
CA PRO A 167 14.70 19.93 -6.37
C PRO A 167 15.24 18.84 -7.33
N VAL A 168 14.77 17.60 -7.17
CA VAL A 168 15.15 16.48 -8.06
C VAL A 168 14.27 16.57 -9.31
N LYS A 169 14.84 17.00 -10.43
CA LYS A 169 14.15 17.11 -11.72
C LYS A 169 13.62 15.73 -12.14
N GLY A 170 12.38 15.67 -12.61
CA GLY A 170 11.72 14.42 -13.00
C GLY A 170 10.91 13.76 -11.90
N VAL A 171 10.91 14.34 -10.69
CA VAL A 171 10.14 13.84 -9.54
C VAL A 171 9.29 14.97 -8.96
N SER A 172 8.03 14.66 -8.70
CA SER A 172 7.11 15.55 -7.98
C SER A 172 6.72 14.93 -6.64
N GLN A 173 6.48 15.76 -5.62
CA GLN A 173 5.90 15.32 -4.36
C GLN A 173 4.38 15.38 -4.46
N ILE A 174 3.71 14.29 -4.10
CA ILE A 174 2.26 14.24 -4.01
C ILE A 174 1.84 14.90 -2.68
N LEU A 175 0.92 15.85 -2.76
CA LEU A 175 0.41 16.60 -1.62
C LEU A 175 -0.99 16.18 -1.17
N ASN A 176 -1.68 15.37 -1.96
CA ASN A 176 -3.04 14.92 -1.63
C ASN A 176 -3.03 13.95 -0.45
N PHE A 177 -4.04 14.09 0.39
CA PHE A 177 -4.36 13.09 1.41
C PHE A 177 -5.56 12.22 0.98
N LYS A 178 -5.80 12.11 -0.31
CA LYS A 178 -6.75 11.14 -0.84
C LYS A 178 -6.22 9.73 -0.63
N ASP A 179 -7.11 8.84 -0.33
CA ASP A 179 -6.80 7.41 -0.21
C ASP A 179 -6.90 6.72 -1.57
N GLY A 180 -6.06 5.73 -1.80
CA GLY A 180 -6.18 4.84 -2.94
C GLY A 180 -5.47 5.34 -4.20
N ILE A 181 -4.31 5.98 -4.04
CA ILE A 181 -3.46 6.39 -5.17
C ILE A 181 -2.81 5.16 -5.84
N GLY A 182 -2.83 4.01 -5.15
CA GLY A 182 -2.38 2.71 -5.68
C GLY A 182 -1.01 2.29 -5.17
N THR A 183 -0.67 1.02 -5.37
CA THR A 183 0.60 0.41 -4.95
C THR A 183 1.28 -0.38 -6.06
N GLN A 184 0.86 -0.17 -7.31
CA GLN A 184 1.24 -0.95 -8.49
C GLN A 184 2.74 -1.07 -8.70
N GLY A 185 3.50 -0.01 -8.36
CA GLY A 185 4.95 -0.09 -8.45
C GLY A 185 5.63 1.11 -7.78
N TYR A 186 6.67 0.83 -7.02
CA TYR A 186 7.42 1.86 -6.32
C TYR A 186 8.82 1.37 -5.92
N VAL A 187 9.70 2.32 -5.66
CA VAL A 187 11.03 2.08 -5.09
C VAL A 187 11.04 2.56 -3.65
N LEU A 188 11.65 1.78 -2.75
CA LEU A 188 11.64 2.01 -1.31
C LEU A 188 13.04 1.84 -0.73
N ALA A 189 13.50 2.84 0.05
CA ALA A 189 14.75 2.76 0.80
C ALA A 189 14.53 2.13 2.19
N PRO A 190 15.56 1.50 2.81
CA PRO A 190 15.43 0.87 4.13
C PRO A 190 14.92 1.82 5.23
N LYS A 191 15.37 3.07 5.27
CA LYS A 191 14.89 4.06 6.27
C LYS A 191 13.39 4.35 6.12
N ALA A 192 12.89 4.40 4.89
CA ALA A 192 11.46 4.60 4.65
C ALA A 192 10.67 3.32 5.00
N ALA A 193 11.19 2.15 4.63
CA ALA A 193 10.61 0.86 5.03
C ALA A 193 10.46 0.77 6.55
N GLN A 194 11.49 1.16 7.30
CA GLN A 194 11.47 1.16 8.77
C GLN A 194 10.32 2.04 9.32
N LYS A 195 10.12 3.23 8.75
CA LYS A 195 9.05 4.14 9.17
C LYS A 195 7.66 3.54 8.87
N LEU A 196 7.49 2.94 7.69
CA LEU A 196 6.24 2.27 7.30
C LEU A 196 5.94 1.08 8.22
N LEU A 197 6.93 0.24 8.50
CA LEU A 197 6.79 -0.90 9.42
C LEU A 197 6.45 -0.43 10.82
N LYS A 198 7.14 0.58 11.34
CA LYS A 198 6.85 1.14 12.68
C LYS A 198 5.41 1.63 12.78
N TYR A 199 4.89 2.28 11.74
CA TYR A 199 3.50 2.72 11.69
C TYR A 199 2.55 1.52 11.64
N SER A 200 2.86 0.52 10.82
CA SER A 200 2.02 -0.65 10.56
C SER A 200 2.16 -1.77 11.59
N ALA A 201 3.05 -1.61 12.59
CA ALA A 201 3.33 -2.66 13.58
C ALA A 201 2.17 -2.95 14.53
N LYS A 202 1.22 -2.02 14.67
CA LYS A 202 0.13 -2.16 15.66
C LYS A 202 -1.09 -2.87 15.09
N GLU A 203 -1.83 -2.19 14.26
CA GLU A 203 -3.13 -2.70 13.77
C GLU A 203 -3.35 -2.31 12.32
N TRP A 204 -3.73 -3.26 11.50
CA TRP A 204 -4.13 -3.02 10.10
C TRP A 204 -5.63 -2.73 10.05
N VAL A 205 -5.97 -1.50 9.75
CA VAL A 205 -7.36 -1.00 9.80
C VAL A 205 -7.82 -0.41 8.47
N MET A 206 -6.95 -0.36 7.47
CA MET A 206 -7.25 0.17 6.15
C MET A 206 -6.31 -0.44 5.11
N PRO A 207 -6.71 -0.46 3.83
CA PRO A 207 -5.84 -0.99 2.76
C PRO A 207 -4.47 -0.32 2.72
N ILE A 208 -3.47 -1.06 2.26
CA ILE A 208 -2.06 -0.65 2.26
C ILE A 208 -1.82 0.63 1.46
N ASP A 209 -2.50 0.82 0.34
CA ASP A 209 -2.41 2.04 -0.47
C ASP A 209 -2.84 3.27 0.33
N CYS A 210 -3.92 3.13 1.11
CA CYS A 210 -4.40 4.19 2.00
C CYS A 210 -3.38 4.51 3.10
N VAL A 211 -2.68 3.50 3.62
CA VAL A 211 -1.61 3.71 4.60
C VAL A 211 -0.46 4.48 3.95
N MET A 212 0.02 4.03 2.80
CA MET A 212 1.15 4.65 2.11
C MET A 212 0.88 6.09 1.69
N ASP A 213 -0.39 6.45 1.46
CA ASP A 213 -0.78 7.81 1.11
C ASP A 213 -0.72 8.79 2.29
N ARG A 214 -0.61 8.29 3.53
CA ARG A 214 -0.71 9.12 4.74
C ARG A 214 0.65 9.53 5.30
N HIS A 215 1.46 10.15 4.44
CA HIS A 215 2.83 10.57 4.77
C HIS A 215 2.93 11.39 6.08
N TYR A 216 1.91 12.14 6.41
CA TYR A 216 1.86 12.95 7.63
C TYR A 216 1.76 12.11 8.92
N TRP A 217 1.46 10.80 8.82
CA TRP A 217 1.38 9.92 10.00
C TRP A 217 2.64 9.07 10.20
N HIS A 218 3.28 8.65 9.09
CA HIS A 218 4.47 7.79 9.18
C HIS A 218 5.77 8.51 8.76
N GLY A 219 5.65 9.75 8.27
CA GLY A 219 6.82 10.57 7.92
C GLY A 219 7.55 10.13 6.64
N VAL A 220 6.94 9.28 5.81
CA VAL A 220 7.48 8.91 4.50
C VAL A 220 6.78 9.76 3.44
N LYS A 221 7.50 10.70 2.85
CA LYS A 221 6.95 11.58 1.82
C LYS A 221 6.59 10.78 0.56
N ASN A 222 5.51 11.17 -0.09
CA ASN A 222 4.95 10.48 -1.25
C ASN A 222 5.48 11.15 -2.52
N TYR A 223 6.56 10.60 -3.09
CA TYR A 223 7.13 11.08 -4.34
C TYR A 223 6.67 10.21 -5.50
N VAL A 224 6.62 10.79 -6.70
CA VAL A 224 6.23 10.10 -7.94
C VAL A 224 7.06 10.60 -9.11
N LEU A 225 7.40 9.72 -10.03
CA LEU A 225 8.01 10.08 -11.31
C LEU A 225 7.04 10.95 -12.12
N GLU A 226 7.53 12.04 -12.72
CA GLU A 226 6.72 12.88 -13.60
C GLU A 226 6.35 12.13 -14.89
N GLU A 227 7.27 11.35 -15.41
CA GLU A 227 7.03 10.39 -16.50
C GLU A 227 6.88 9.00 -15.88
N PHE A 228 5.68 8.43 -15.97
CA PHE A 228 5.40 7.12 -15.38
C PHE A 228 6.19 6.02 -16.10
N ALA A 229 6.84 5.17 -15.33
CA ALA A 229 7.63 4.04 -15.84
C ALA A 229 6.80 2.78 -16.09
N ILE A 230 5.58 2.73 -15.53
CA ILE A 230 4.66 1.59 -15.64
C ILE A 230 3.24 2.10 -15.93
N ALA A 231 2.36 1.18 -16.32
CA ALA A 231 0.93 1.43 -16.48
C ALA A 231 0.15 0.22 -15.93
N CYS A 232 -1.13 0.39 -15.65
CA CYS A 232 -1.98 -0.74 -15.28
C CYS A 232 -2.22 -1.63 -16.49
N ASP A 233 -2.19 -2.93 -16.27
CA ASP A 233 -2.64 -3.91 -17.26
C ASP A 233 -4.16 -4.05 -17.12
N GLU A 234 -4.90 -3.51 -18.09
CA GLU A 234 -6.38 -3.49 -18.06
C GLU A 234 -6.98 -4.90 -18.07
N MET A 235 -6.33 -5.85 -18.72
CA MET A 235 -6.82 -7.24 -18.76
C MET A 235 -6.62 -7.91 -17.40
N ASN A 236 -5.46 -7.76 -16.79
CA ASN A 236 -5.18 -8.33 -15.47
C ASN A 236 -5.93 -7.61 -14.35
N ALA A 237 -6.15 -6.31 -14.46
CA ALA A 237 -6.94 -5.54 -13.48
C ALA A 237 -8.39 -6.06 -13.36
N GLN A 238 -8.97 -6.59 -14.45
CA GLN A 238 -10.29 -7.20 -14.44
C GLN A 238 -10.29 -8.56 -13.70
N ASN A 239 -9.13 -9.19 -13.58
CA ASN A 239 -8.93 -10.48 -12.90
C ASN A 239 -8.50 -10.31 -11.44
N SER A 240 -8.50 -9.10 -10.92
CA SER A 240 -8.09 -8.82 -9.53
C SER A 240 -8.89 -9.66 -8.52
N ASN A 241 -8.17 -10.31 -7.62
CA ASN A 241 -8.75 -11.03 -6.49
C ASN A 241 -9.08 -10.11 -5.31
N THR A 242 -8.88 -8.80 -5.46
CA THR A 242 -9.34 -7.82 -4.47
C THR A 242 -10.84 -7.61 -4.62
N GLU A 243 -11.61 -8.28 -3.79
CA GLU A 243 -13.06 -8.12 -3.77
C GLU A 243 -13.43 -6.68 -3.39
N LYS A 244 -14.06 -5.96 -4.30
CA LYS A 244 -14.70 -4.67 -4.00
C LYS A 244 -16.01 -4.93 -3.26
N GLN A 245 -15.93 -5.45 -2.04
CA GLN A 245 -17.13 -5.67 -1.24
C GLN A 245 -17.72 -4.32 -0.84
N ARG A 246 -18.95 -4.08 -1.27
CA ARG A 246 -19.70 -2.94 -0.77
C ARG A 246 -19.94 -3.16 0.73
N PRO A 247 -19.52 -2.22 1.58
CA PRO A 247 -19.68 -2.43 3.01
C PRO A 247 -21.15 -2.53 3.38
N LYS A 248 -21.55 -3.62 4.01
CA LYS A 248 -22.80 -3.67 4.74
C LYS A 248 -22.78 -2.58 5.83
N LYS A 249 -23.94 -2.19 6.32
CA LYS A 249 -24.08 -1.06 7.25
C LYS A 249 -23.11 -1.14 8.43
N LEU A 250 -22.21 -0.18 8.52
CA LEU A 250 -21.30 -0.04 9.66
C LEU A 250 -22.08 0.49 10.89
N PRO A 251 -21.70 0.09 12.11
CA PRO A 251 -22.24 0.68 13.33
C PRO A 251 -22.18 2.21 13.32
N LEU A 252 -23.19 2.85 13.91
CA LEU A 252 -23.28 4.32 13.92
C LEU A 252 -22.03 4.98 14.51
N SER A 253 -21.49 4.41 15.59
CA SER A 253 -20.25 4.91 16.22
C SER A 253 -19.06 4.96 15.24
N ILE A 254 -18.87 3.91 14.44
CA ILE A 254 -17.82 3.87 13.41
C ILE A 254 -18.12 4.90 12.30
N ARG A 255 -19.37 5.02 11.88
CA ARG A 255 -19.78 5.99 10.86
C ARG A 255 -19.48 7.43 11.28
N ILE A 256 -19.79 7.79 12.53
CA ILE A 256 -19.50 9.12 13.06
C ILE A 256 -17.97 9.32 13.18
N GLY A 257 -17.25 8.33 13.71
CA GLY A 257 -15.78 8.38 13.80
C GLY A 257 -15.12 8.59 12.44
N ARG A 258 -15.58 7.88 11.40
CA ARG A 258 -15.11 8.03 10.02
C ARG A 258 -15.41 9.42 9.45
N PHE A 259 -16.59 9.96 9.74
CA PHE A 259 -16.94 11.32 9.30
C PHE A 259 -15.99 12.35 9.92
N LEU A 260 -15.74 12.25 11.23
CA LEU A 260 -14.80 13.14 11.94
C LEU A 260 -13.38 12.98 11.38
N HIS A 261 -12.92 11.73 11.16
CA HIS A 261 -11.62 11.46 10.55
C HIS A 261 -11.49 12.14 9.18
N LYS A 262 -12.46 11.95 8.29
CA LYS A 262 -12.44 12.54 6.95
C LYS A 262 -12.46 14.08 7.00
N SER A 263 -13.19 14.66 7.96
CA SER A 263 -13.22 16.11 8.16
C SER A 263 -11.84 16.63 8.61
N THR A 264 -11.21 15.92 9.56
CA THR A 264 -9.84 16.24 10.01
C THR A 264 -8.85 16.16 8.86
N ILE A 265 -8.90 15.10 8.05
CA ILE A 265 -8.02 14.93 6.88
C ILE A 265 -8.18 16.10 5.90
N LYS A 266 -9.42 16.53 5.63
CA LYS A 266 -9.68 17.69 4.74
C LYS A 266 -9.07 18.98 5.28
N ILE A 267 -9.13 19.18 6.61
CA ILE A 267 -8.51 20.34 7.26
C ILE A 267 -6.99 20.25 7.15
N LEU A 268 -6.41 19.10 7.49
CA LEU A 268 -4.97 18.87 7.37
C LEU A 268 -4.48 19.06 5.94
N ASP A 269 -5.20 18.55 4.95
CA ASP A 269 -4.87 18.74 3.53
C ASP A 269 -4.76 20.22 3.17
N LYS A 270 -5.73 21.02 3.60
CA LYS A 270 -5.70 22.48 3.39
C LYS A 270 -4.51 23.13 4.10
N VAL A 271 -4.29 22.79 5.38
CA VAL A 271 -3.19 23.36 6.18
C VAL A 271 -1.84 23.03 5.51
N PHE A 272 -1.61 21.76 5.14
CA PHE A 272 -0.35 21.34 4.53
C PHE A 272 -0.13 21.95 3.13
N ARG A 273 -1.20 22.15 2.35
CA ARG A 273 -1.08 22.79 1.03
C ARG A 273 -0.70 24.26 1.11
N TYR A 274 -1.27 24.99 2.10
CA TYR A 274 -1.14 26.44 2.18
C TYR A 274 -0.10 26.92 3.19
N SER A 275 0.60 26.02 3.88
CA SER A 275 1.61 26.37 4.87
C SER A 275 2.98 25.75 4.54
N PRO A 276 3.75 26.41 3.65
CA PRO A 276 5.07 25.89 3.25
C PRO A 276 6.05 25.72 4.42
N LYS A 277 5.91 26.52 5.48
CA LYS A 277 6.79 26.45 6.67
C LYS A 277 6.58 25.16 7.49
N ILE A 278 5.38 24.61 7.50
CA ILE A 278 5.11 23.33 8.18
C ILE A 278 5.81 22.18 7.43
N ASN A 279 5.87 22.26 6.11
CA ASN A 279 6.56 21.26 5.28
C ASN A 279 8.08 21.24 5.53
N GLN A 280 8.70 22.34 5.92
CA GLN A 280 10.13 22.41 6.23
C GLN A 280 10.45 21.91 7.64
N ASN A 281 9.60 22.21 8.63
CA ASN A 281 9.86 21.86 10.04
C ASN A 281 9.72 20.36 10.36
N TRP A 282 9.02 19.60 9.53
CA TRP A 282 8.97 18.14 9.69
C TRP A 282 10.26 17.44 9.28
N GLN A 283 11.17 18.16 8.59
CA GLN A 283 12.49 17.63 8.24
C GLN A 283 13.48 17.68 9.41
N THR A 284 13.17 18.47 10.46
CA THR A 284 14.09 18.72 11.57
C THR A 284 13.78 17.96 12.86
N LEU A 285 12.74 17.14 12.86
CA LEU A 285 12.44 16.25 13.99
C LEU A 285 13.00 14.83 13.76
N GLU A 286 14.33 14.75 13.54
CA GLU A 286 15.10 13.52 13.56
C GLU A 286 15.62 13.22 14.96
#